data_53b7d50f4353302ce448875501d97555
#
_entry.id   53b7d50f4353302ce448875501d97555
#
_cell.length_a   1.000
_cell.length_b   1.000
_cell.length_c   1.000
_cell.angle_alpha   90.00
_cell.angle_beta   90.00
_cell.angle_gamma   90.00
#
_symmetry.space_group_name_H-M   'P 1'
#
loop_
_entity.id
_entity.type
_entity.pdbx_description
1 polymer ?
#
loop_
_entity_poly.entity_id
_entity_poly.type
_entity_poly.pdbx_seq_one_letter_code
_entity_poly.pdbx_strand_id
1 'polypeptide(L)'
;MKLIASGTGRCHAPELTRIAFISAFVAGAEGFRLPLRLTSDKRVVVFEDETTDRLTGAAGAVSELTLKELRALDIGANFTEADGSRFNYAGRVESFGLLLDALPPTAYLALELKPEPDASRRTELASQAAAGIAHRGRQALTLVFGQEADALAEFRKKCPGAATALHSPTKTGAQALADAITAKADAVVLPLEILVNAQSVLTPLAADLRASQASAKLPLGALCLTTGRFPAPAYAALNAEKAIWGLLLESLVQTAAAVRPGWLWVDEQWEQKAVNGQDVNTYLWRLGYAKYNREGYCHVFPDNGIHVDIKPFAGPTSFTSHGDAVEDNLQKLLSRTWDALKDWPFYSGGGVGFVPGIEGDFSAEVDVQSETAQQATTVEMAVLNADPGAHRPPWIKNAAGKLAPNPPASFRDKHTFYDPHGAPPYVGVEHDEDDGWRINWNLGTDYDSNQYGRAVGDGKLLSGRMRLDRRGAYFAAYYRATGKSSPDDWVCLGVVRNDSLNSKVYLRLAGKRWRQEDPNNPSVFMPVIPNHFTFKNFTITRFL
;
A
#
# COMPACT_ATOMS: atom_id res chain seq x y z
N MET A 1 2.64 -20.46 -13.80
CA MET A 1 3.45 -20.35 -12.57
C MET A 1 2.94 -19.17 -11.75
N LYS A 2 2.81 -19.30 -10.45
CA LYS A 2 2.29 -18.24 -9.54
C LYS A 2 3.43 -17.56 -8.81
N LEU A 3 3.29 -16.26 -8.58
CA LEU A 3 4.26 -15.48 -7.81
C LEU A 3 3.80 -15.38 -6.37
N ILE A 4 4.53 -16.04 -5.49
CA ILE A 4 4.21 -16.14 -4.07
C ILE A 4 5.22 -15.32 -3.28
N ALA A 5 4.76 -14.28 -2.58
CA ALA A 5 5.59 -13.52 -1.66
C ALA A 5 5.94 -14.41 -0.46
N SER A 6 7.22 -14.60 -0.23
CA SER A 6 7.72 -15.24 0.96
C SER A 6 7.72 -14.22 2.09
N GLY A 7 6.71 -14.15 2.92
CA GLY A 7 6.47 -13.35 4.14
C GLY A 7 7.49 -12.31 4.64
N THR A 8 8.63 -12.32 4.04
CA THR A 8 9.76 -11.44 4.24
C THR A 8 9.63 -10.24 3.31
N GLY A 9 8.68 -9.36 3.57
CA GLY A 9 8.64 -8.08 2.87
C GLY A 9 9.89 -7.24 3.16
N ARG A 10 11.07 -7.82 2.91
CA ARG A 10 12.37 -7.18 3.18
C ARG A 10 12.56 -5.85 2.46
N CYS A 11 11.61 -5.47 1.60
CA CYS A 11 11.77 -4.27 0.82
C CYS A 11 11.26 -3.02 1.55
N HIS A 12 10.10 -3.06 2.23
CA HIS A 12 9.46 -1.80 2.65
C HIS A 12 8.65 -1.88 3.95
N ALA A 13 8.60 -3.04 4.61
CA ALA A 13 7.88 -3.22 5.87
C ALA A 13 8.42 -4.43 6.64
N PRO A 14 8.25 -4.49 7.96
CA PRO A 14 8.64 -5.65 8.76
C PRO A 14 7.94 -6.92 8.27
N GLU A 15 8.70 -8.00 8.14
CA GLU A 15 8.18 -9.28 7.69
C GLU A 15 7.02 -9.78 8.56
N LEU A 16 6.14 -10.58 7.97
CA LEU A 16 4.96 -11.19 8.63
C LEU A 16 3.92 -10.18 9.13
N THR A 17 4.04 -8.89 8.81
CA THR A 17 3.02 -7.88 9.09
C THR A 17 1.98 -7.79 7.96
N ARG A 18 0.78 -7.29 8.27
CA ARG A 18 -0.24 -7.00 7.24
C ARG A 18 0.27 -6.03 6.20
N ILE A 19 1.05 -5.03 6.62
CA ILE A 19 1.64 -4.04 5.71
C ILE A 19 2.52 -4.77 4.68
N ALA A 20 3.39 -5.69 5.13
CA ALA A 20 4.26 -6.45 4.24
C ALA A 20 3.47 -7.31 3.25
N PHE A 21 2.44 -8.03 3.70
CA PHE A 21 1.64 -8.88 2.81
C PHE A 21 0.82 -8.06 1.79
N ILE A 22 0.13 -7.02 2.24
CA ILE A 22 -0.72 -6.23 1.33
C ILE A 22 0.13 -5.40 0.37
N SER A 23 1.24 -4.81 0.80
CA SER A 23 2.17 -4.12 -0.11
C SER A 23 2.74 -5.05 -1.17
N ALA A 24 3.10 -6.29 -0.79
CA ALA A 24 3.52 -7.31 -1.72
C ALA A 24 2.42 -7.68 -2.74
N PHE A 25 1.17 -7.80 -2.29
CA PHE A 25 0.03 -8.04 -3.19
C PHE A 25 -0.14 -6.89 -4.18
N VAL A 26 -0.15 -5.66 -3.70
CA VAL A 26 -0.27 -4.46 -4.55
C VAL A 26 0.90 -4.39 -5.54
N ALA A 27 2.11 -4.73 -5.11
CA ALA A 27 3.30 -4.80 -5.98
C ALA A 27 3.27 -5.93 -7.03
N GLY A 28 2.31 -6.86 -6.97
CA GLY A 28 2.13 -7.88 -8.01
C GLY A 28 2.21 -9.33 -7.54
N ALA A 29 2.40 -9.61 -6.24
CA ALA A 29 2.31 -10.99 -5.74
C ALA A 29 0.92 -11.58 -6.00
N GLU A 30 0.87 -12.82 -6.45
CA GLU A 30 -0.38 -13.55 -6.64
C GLU A 30 -0.79 -14.32 -5.38
N GLY A 31 0.14 -14.48 -4.45
CA GLY A 31 -0.08 -15.19 -3.19
C GLY A 31 1.01 -14.97 -2.16
N PHE A 32 0.88 -15.66 -1.04
CA PHE A 32 1.74 -15.50 0.12
C PHE A 32 2.21 -16.83 0.68
N ARG A 33 3.48 -16.91 1.09
CA ARG A 33 3.98 -17.94 1.97
C ARG A 33 3.68 -17.55 3.42
N LEU A 34 3.02 -18.45 4.14
CA LEU A 34 2.67 -18.28 5.55
C LEU A 34 3.35 -19.40 6.36
N PRO A 35 4.47 -19.12 7.04
CA PRO A 35 5.09 -20.07 7.94
C PRO A 35 4.25 -20.20 9.23
N LEU A 36 3.78 -21.41 9.53
CA LEU A 36 2.86 -21.68 10.63
C LEU A 36 3.56 -22.40 11.77
N ARG A 37 3.34 -21.94 13.00
CA ARG A 37 3.81 -22.57 14.24
C ARG A 37 2.70 -22.63 15.27
N LEU A 38 2.85 -23.50 16.26
CA LEU A 38 1.98 -23.56 17.44
C LEU A 38 2.60 -22.84 18.63
N THR A 39 1.78 -22.03 19.30
CA THR A 39 2.07 -21.48 20.62
C THR A 39 1.95 -22.52 21.72
N SER A 40 2.32 -22.17 22.98
CA SER A 40 2.13 -23.03 24.15
C SER A 40 0.65 -23.33 24.42
N ASP A 41 -0.23 -22.35 24.20
CA ASP A 41 -1.69 -22.47 24.31
C ASP A 41 -2.36 -23.02 23.04
N LYS A 42 -1.57 -23.70 22.18
CA LYS A 42 -2.01 -24.39 20.96
C LYS A 42 -2.76 -23.48 19.97
N ARG A 43 -2.31 -22.25 19.78
CA ARG A 43 -2.83 -21.35 18.76
C ARG A 43 -1.89 -21.34 17.56
N VAL A 44 -2.44 -21.38 16.36
CA VAL A 44 -1.66 -21.24 15.13
C VAL A 44 -1.35 -19.78 14.89
N VAL A 45 -0.06 -19.49 14.75
CA VAL A 45 0.48 -18.16 14.44
C VAL A 45 1.30 -18.22 13.15
N VAL A 46 1.44 -17.07 12.50
CA VAL A 46 2.34 -16.92 11.35
C VAL A 46 3.67 -16.40 11.86
N PHE A 47 4.68 -17.28 11.91
CA PHE A 47 6.00 -16.94 12.43
C PHE A 47 7.09 -17.81 11.80
N GLU A 48 8.17 -17.17 11.31
CA GLU A 48 9.23 -17.86 10.56
C GLU A 48 10.15 -18.68 11.47
N ASP A 49 10.69 -18.02 12.49
CA ASP A 49 11.74 -18.57 13.33
C ASP A 49 11.17 -19.45 14.46
N GLU A 50 12.02 -20.26 15.06
CA GLU A 50 11.69 -21.02 16.25
C GLU A 50 11.62 -20.13 17.49
N THR A 51 12.43 -19.05 17.49
CA THR A 51 12.53 -18.08 18.58
C THR A 51 12.16 -16.67 18.12
N THR A 52 11.87 -15.78 19.05
CA THR A 52 11.34 -14.44 18.77
C THR A 52 12.42 -13.36 18.61
N ASP A 53 13.67 -13.64 19.01
CA ASP A 53 14.77 -12.68 19.16
C ASP A 53 15.11 -11.91 17.86
N ARG A 54 15.16 -12.58 16.72
CA ARG A 54 15.54 -11.95 15.46
C ARG A 54 14.60 -10.80 15.07
N LEU A 55 13.30 -10.98 15.24
CA LEU A 55 12.31 -9.99 14.84
C LEU A 55 12.03 -8.96 15.95
N THR A 56 12.00 -9.40 17.20
CA THR A 56 11.50 -8.59 18.31
C THR A 56 12.58 -8.07 19.24
N GLY A 57 13.79 -8.60 19.14
CA GLY A 57 14.86 -8.33 20.11
C GLY A 57 14.64 -8.98 21.49
N ALA A 58 13.49 -9.65 21.71
CA ALA A 58 13.18 -10.35 22.95
C ALA A 58 13.35 -11.85 22.75
N ALA A 59 14.12 -12.51 23.62
CA ALA A 59 14.35 -13.95 23.56
C ALA A 59 13.11 -14.74 24.05
N GLY A 60 12.79 -15.83 23.36
CA GLY A 60 11.71 -16.75 23.74
C GLY A 60 11.39 -17.74 22.63
N ALA A 61 11.13 -19.00 22.95
CA ALA A 61 10.67 -19.97 21.98
C ALA A 61 9.16 -19.76 21.71
N VAL A 62 8.76 -19.72 20.43
CA VAL A 62 7.34 -19.56 20.04
C VAL A 62 6.47 -20.66 20.67
N SER A 63 7.00 -21.88 20.78
CA SER A 63 6.31 -23.02 21.39
C SER A 63 6.09 -22.91 22.91
N GLU A 64 6.80 -22.03 23.59
CA GLU A 64 6.71 -21.79 25.02
C GLU A 64 5.87 -20.57 25.39
N LEU A 65 5.64 -19.65 24.44
CA LEU A 65 4.85 -18.44 24.63
C LEU A 65 3.37 -18.67 24.22
N THR A 66 2.46 -18.06 24.98
CA THR A 66 1.05 -17.98 24.58
C THR A 66 0.85 -16.98 23.46
N LEU A 67 -0.27 -17.08 22.72
CA LEU A 67 -0.63 -16.08 21.73
C LEU A 67 -0.68 -14.66 22.30
N LYS A 68 -1.16 -14.51 23.54
CA LYS A 68 -1.23 -13.21 24.23
C LYS A 68 0.16 -12.61 24.43
N GLU A 69 1.11 -13.41 24.89
CA GLU A 69 2.50 -12.99 25.10
C GLU A 69 3.19 -12.65 23.78
N LEU A 70 3.03 -13.50 22.76
CA LEU A 70 3.58 -13.21 21.43
C LEU A 70 3.03 -11.91 20.85
N ARG A 71 1.74 -11.62 21.02
CA ARG A 71 1.13 -10.39 20.52
C ARG A 71 1.53 -9.13 21.28
N ALA A 72 2.12 -9.28 22.44
CA ALA A 72 2.71 -8.16 23.19
C ALA A 72 4.10 -7.76 22.65
N LEU A 73 4.75 -8.63 21.86
CA LEU A 73 6.04 -8.35 21.23
C LEU A 73 5.85 -7.53 19.95
N ASP A 74 6.82 -6.67 19.67
CA ASP A 74 6.88 -5.89 18.44
C ASP A 74 7.79 -6.57 17.41
N ILE A 75 7.19 -7.18 16.38
CA ILE A 75 7.94 -7.83 15.28
C ILE A 75 8.59 -6.84 14.31
N GLY A 76 8.36 -5.54 14.50
CA GLY A 76 9.04 -4.47 13.77
C GLY A 76 10.24 -3.87 14.51
N ALA A 77 10.50 -4.30 15.74
CA ALA A 77 11.51 -3.66 16.60
C ALA A 77 12.92 -3.63 16.02
N ASN A 78 13.30 -4.68 15.26
CA ASN A 78 14.60 -4.80 14.61
C ASN A 78 14.59 -4.42 13.12
N PHE A 79 13.47 -3.90 12.62
CA PHE A 79 13.38 -3.47 11.23
C PHE A 79 13.92 -2.05 11.07
N THR A 80 14.79 -1.87 10.08
CA THR A 80 15.33 -0.58 9.67
C THR A 80 14.77 -0.20 8.32
N GLU A 81 14.20 0.99 8.21
CA GLU A 81 13.67 1.55 6.98
C GLU A 81 14.78 1.85 5.95
N ALA A 82 14.40 2.04 4.71
CA ALA A 82 15.35 2.38 3.64
C ALA A 82 16.08 3.71 3.87
N ASP A 83 15.51 4.64 4.61
CA ASP A 83 16.12 5.91 5.01
C ASP A 83 17.03 5.79 6.25
N GLY A 84 17.09 4.61 6.86
CA GLY A 84 17.87 4.33 8.07
C GLY A 84 17.12 4.59 9.39
N SER A 85 15.88 5.06 9.32
CA SER A 85 15.04 5.24 10.51
C SER A 85 14.53 3.89 11.04
N ARG A 86 14.07 3.88 12.28
CA ARG A 86 13.38 2.72 12.85
C ARG A 86 11.91 2.73 12.45
N PHE A 87 11.37 1.54 12.24
CA PHE A 87 9.94 1.37 12.03
C PHE A 87 9.17 1.81 13.29
N ASN A 88 8.37 2.85 13.16
CA ASN A 88 7.70 3.52 14.29
C ASN A 88 6.27 3.04 14.55
N TYR A 89 5.89 1.90 14.01
CA TYR A 89 4.58 1.29 14.20
C TYR A 89 4.74 -0.11 14.78
N ALA A 90 4.12 -0.39 15.91
CA ALA A 90 4.21 -1.69 16.55
C ALA A 90 3.62 -2.80 15.66
N GLY A 91 4.49 -3.60 15.05
CA GLY A 91 4.11 -4.82 14.34
C GLY A 91 3.73 -5.89 15.35
N ARG A 92 2.51 -6.42 15.27
CA ARG A 92 2.08 -7.50 16.18
C ARG A 92 2.03 -8.81 15.44
N VAL A 93 2.44 -9.88 16.15
CA VAL A 93 2.24 -11.24 15.66
C VAL A 93 0.74 -11.48 15.43
N GLU A 94 0.40 -11.86 14.22
CA GLU A 94 -0.99 -12.17 13.87
C GLU A 94 -1.31 -13.64 14.13
N SER A 95 -2.47 -13.91 14.69
CA SER A 95 -3.01 -15.26 14.63
C SER A 95 -3.34 -15.62 13.18
N PHE A 96 -3.16 -16.89 12.84
CA PHE A 96 -3.42 -17.36 11.48
C PHE A 96 -4.82 -16.98 10.97
N GLY A 97 -5.84 -17.12 11.81
CA GLY A 97 -7.21 -16.76 11.44
C GLY A 97 -7.40 -15.28 11.12
N LEU A 98 -6.90 -14.39 11.98
CA LEU A 98 -6.99 -12.94 11.76
C LEU A 98 -6.23 -12.48 10.51
N LEU A 99 -5.08 -13.09 10.26
CA LEU A 99 -4.33 -12.78 9.04
C LEU A 99 -5.11 -13.23 7.79
N LEU A 100 -5.68 -14.45 7.79
CA LEU A 100 -6.48 -14.93 6.65
C LEU A 100 -7.66 -14.02 6.32
N ASP A 101 -8.29 -13.40 7.33
CA ASP A 101 -9.40 -12.45 7.15
C ASP A 101 -8.92 -11.11 6.56
N ALA A 102 -7.68 -10.73 6.84
CA ALA A 102 -7.09 -9.48 6.33
C ALA A 102 -6.50 -9.61 4.91
N LEU A 103 -6.13 -10.83 4.49
CA LEU A 103 -5.52 -11.06 3.18
C LEU A 103 -6.56 -11.05 2.05
N PRO A 104 -6.19 -10.60 0.84
CA PRO A 104 -7.06 -10.64 -0.32
C PRO A 104 -7.67 -12.04 -0.54
N PRO A 105 -8.99 -12.16 -0.70
CA PRO A 105 -9.65 -13.46 -0.78
C PRO A 105 -9.25 -14.27 -2.03
N THR A 106 -8.75 -13.59 -3.05
CA THR A 106 -8.29 -14.20 -4.31
C THR A 106 -6.82 -14.61 -4.30
N ALA A 107 -6.06 -14.25 -3.25
CA ALA A 107 -4.64 -14.56 -3.18
C ALA A 107 -4.41 -16.06 -2.92
N TYR A 108 -3.42 -16.63 -3.61
CA TYR A 108 -2.95 -17.97 -3.33
C TYR A 108 -2.23 -18.04 -1.97
N LEU A 109 -2.32 -19.17 -1.32
CA LEU A 109 -1.67 -19.42 -0.03
C LEU A 109 -0.72 -20.61 -0.15
N ALA A 110 0.55 -20.39 0.16
CA ALA A 110 1.56 -21.44 0.35
C ALA A 110 1.81 -21.55 1.87
N LEU A 111 1.08 -22.45 2.54
CA LEU A 111 1.19 -22.65 3.99
C LEU A 111 2.39 -23.55 4.29
N GLU A 112 3.34 -23.10 5.06
CA GLU A 112 4.44 -23.91 5.54
C GLU A 112 4.16 -24.39 6.95
N LEU A 113 3.98 -25.70 7.11
CA LEU A 113 3.97 -26.32 8.43
C LEU A 113 5.41 -26.43 8.94
N LYS A 114 5.79 -25.58 9.85
CA LYS A 114 7.12 -25.61 10.46
C LYS A 114 7.29 -26.88 11.31
N PRO A 115 8.51 -27.41 11.43
CA PRO A 115 8.76 -28.57 12.28
C PRO A 115 8.29 -28.35 13.72
N GLU A 116 7.61 -29.35 14.27
CA GLU A 116 7.17 -29.40 15.67
C GLU A 116 7.82 -30.59 16.36
N PRO A 117 8.16 -30.49 17.67
CA PRO A 117 9.00 -31.49 18.34
C PRO A 117 8.38 -32.88 18.44
N ASP A 118 7.06 -32.97 18.50
CA ASP A 118 6.36 -34.24 18.66
C ASP A 118 5.18 -34.40 17.69
N ALA A 119 4.76 -35.66 17.47
CA ALA A 119 3.70 -36.00 16.55
C ALA A 119 2.33 -35.43 16.93
N SER A 120 2.06 -35.22 18.22
CA SER A 120 0.79 -34.64 18.69
C SER A 120 0.70 -33.17 18.29
N ARG A 121 1.77 -32.40 18.46
CA ARG A 121 1.83 -31.01 18.05
C ARG A 121 1.79 -30.86 16.53
N ARG A 122 2.47 -31.74 15.76
CA ARG A 122 2.38 -31.76 14.29
C ARG A 122 0.94 -31.98 13.81
N THR A 123 0.27 -32.97 14.39
CA THR A 123 -1.14 -33.28 14.08
C THR A 123 -2.06 -32.10 14.43
N GLU A 124 -1.84 -31.45 15.56
CA GLU A 124 -2.62 -30.29 16.01
C GLU A 124 -2.42 -29.09 15.08
N LEU A 125 -1.16 -28.76 14.74
CA LEU A 125 -0.84 -27.69 13.80
C LEU A 125 -1.53 -27.91 12.44
N ALA A 126 -1.39 -29.12 11.88
CA ALA A 126 -2.00 -29.49 10.60
C ALA A 126 -3.53 -29.40 10.64
N SER A 127 -4.15 -29.92 11.73
CA SER A 127 -5.60 -29.92 11.91
C SER A 127 -6.18 -28.51 12.03
N GLN A 128 -5.55 -27.64 12.82
CA GLN A 128 -6.03 -26.26 12.98
C GLN A 128 -5.81 -25.43 11.71
N ALA A 129 -4.67 -25.58 11.04
CA ALA A 129 -4.41 -24.93 9.77
C ALA A 129 -5.45 -25.34 8.72
N ALA A 130 -5.74 -26.65 8.61
CA ALA A 130 -6.77 -27.17 7.73
C ALA A 130 -8.16 -26.61 8.03
N ALA A 131 -8.55 -26.56 9.32
CA ALA A 131 -9.82 -25.99 9.74
C ALA A 131 -9.92 -24.49 9.39
N GLY A 132 -8.85 -23.72 9.57
CA GLY A 132 -8.78 -22.31 9.21
C GLY A 132 -9.02 -22.05 7.73
N ILE A 133 -8.48 -22.88 6.85
CA ILE A 133 -8.67 -22.81 5.39
C ILE A 133 -10.07 -23.28 4.98
N ALA A 134 -10.53 -24.40 5.53
CA ALA A 134 -11.84 -24.96 5.21
C ALA A 134 -12.97 -24.01 5.61
N HIS A 135 -12.88 -23.39 6.79
CA HIS A 135 -13.86 -22.42 7.27
C HIS A 135 -14.05 -21.21 6.33
N ARG A 136 -12.98 -20.84 5.59
CA ARG A 136 -13.00 -19.68 4.68
C ARG A 136 -13.19 -20.05 3.21
N GLY A 137 -13.39 -21.33 2.90
CA GLY A 137 -13.60 -21.77 1.53
C GLY A 137 -12.39 -21.57 0.61
N ARG A 138 -11.16 -21.54 1.16
CA ARG A 138 -9.94 -21.21 0.39
C ARG A 138 -9.14 -22.41 -0.08
N GLN A 139 -9.71 -23.61 -0.05
CA GLN A 139 -9.01 -24.87 -0.38
C GLN A 139 -8.36 -24.83 -1.77
N ALA A 140 -9.11 -24.42 -2.79
CA ALA A 140 -8.64 -24.37 -4.17
C ALA A 140 -7.47 -23.37 -4.42
N LEU A 141 -7.28 -22.43 -3.50
CA LEU A 141 -6.20 -21.43 -3.54
C LEU A 141 -5.04 -21.77 -2.63
N THR A 142 -5.08 -22.94 -1.96
CA THR A 142 -4.11 -23.30 -0.92
C THR A 142 -3.26 -24.50 -1.36
N LEU A 143 -1.96 -24.34 -1.21
CA LEU A 143 -0.98 -25.42 -1.20
C LEU A 143 -0.30 -25.41 0.18
N VAL A 144 -0.38 -26.53 0.91
CA VAL A 144 0.34 -26.71 2.16
C VAL A 144 1.61 -27.51 1.94
N PHE A 145 2.70 -27.10 2.55
CA PHE A 145 3.95 -27.83 2.47
C PHE A 145 4.65 -27.93 3.83
N GLY A 146 5.54 -28.89 3.95
CA GLY A 146 6.31 -29.14 5.16
C GLY A 146 7.25 -30.31 4.95
N GLN A 147 8.04 -30.62 5.98
CA GLN A 147 9.01 -31.72 5.95
C GLN A 147 8.39 -33.05 6.42
N GLU A 148 7.30 -32.99 7.14
CA GLU A 148 6.69 -34.11 7.82
C GLU A 148 5.48 -34.66 7.04
N ALA A 149 5.63 -35.85 6.45
CA ALA A 149 4.60 -36.46 5.61
C ALA A 149 3.30 -36.78 6.40
N ASP A 150 3.40 -37.09 7.70
CA ASP A 150 2.26 -37.33 8.59
C ASP A 150 1.41 -36.07 8.79
N ALA A 151 2.04 -34.92 8.98
CA ALA A 151 1.34 -33.63 9.10
C ALA A 151 0.62 -33.27 7.78
N LEU A 152 1.26 -33.50 6.62
CA LEU A 152 0.63 -33.26 5.31
C LEU A 152 -0.55 -34.21 5.07
N ALA A 153 -0.45 -35.46 5.51
CA ALA A 153 -1.54 -36.43 5.43
C ALA A 153 -2.73 -36.04 6.30
N GLU A 154 -2.48 -35.55 7.54
CA GLU A 154 -3.56 -35.06 8.43
C GLU A 154 -4.21 -33.80 7.84
N PHE A 155 -3.43 -32.87 7.31
CA PHE A 155 -3.98 -31.67 6.67
C PHE A 155 -4.91 -32.06 5.50
N ARG A 156 -4.46 -32.92 4.60
CA ARG A 156 -5.24 -33.39 3.45
C ARG A 156 -6.54 -34.06 3.88
N LYS A 157 -6.49 -34.87 4.94
CA LYS A 157 -7.67 -35.53 5.51
C LYS A 157 -8.72 -34.52 6.01
N LYS A 158 -8.27 -33.43 6.64
CA LYS A 158 -9.16 -32.40 7.26
C LYS A 158 -9.58 -31.32 6.28
N CYS A 159 -8.82 -31.06 5.21
CA CYS A 159 -9.05 -30.03 4.23
C CYS A 159 -8.94 -30.61 2.80
N PRO A 160 -9.86 -31.52 2.40
CA PRO A 160 -9.86 -32.05 1.06
C PRO A 160 -10.07 -30.92 0.04
N GLY A 161 -9.34 -30.99 -1.09
CA GLY A 161 -9.35 -29.96 -2.14
C GLY A 161 -8.24 -28.91 -2.01
N ALA A 162 -7.51 -28.88 -0.91
CA ALA A 162 -6.23 -28.16 -0.84
C ALA A 162 -5.09 -29.08 -1.30
N ALA A 163 -4.12 -28.51 -1.99
CA ALA A 163 -2.95 -29.24 -2.46
C ALA A 163 -1.89 -29.38 -1.37
N THR A 164 -1.04 -30.42 -1.51
CA THR A 164 0.08 -30.68 -0.59
C THR A 164 1.40 -30.76 -1.35
N ALA A 165 2.51 -30.33 -0.72
CA ALA A 165 3.85 -30.47 -1.26
C ALA A 165 4.82 -30.95 -0.18
N LEU A 166 5.73 -31.87 -0.51
CA LEU A 166 6.77 -32.31 0.41
C LEU A 166 8.05 -31.48 0.22
N HIS A 167 8.64 -31.03 1.32
CA HIS A 167 9.90 -30.32 1.36
C HIS A 167 10.98 -31.18 1.99
N SER A 168 12.00 -31.53 1.21
CA SER A 168 13.15 -32.34 1.67
C SER A 168 14.45 -31.55 1.51
N PRO A 169 14.74 -30.57 2.39
CA PRO A 169 15.78 -29.56 2.18
C PRO A 169 17.21 -30.14 2.14
N THR A 170 17.44 -31.31 2.75
CA THR A 170 18.77 -31.94 2.83
C THR A 170 19.04 -32.96 1.71
N LYS A 171 18.05 -33.18 0.82
CA LYS A 171 18.13 -34.20 -0.23
C LYS A 171 18.43 -33.60 -1.60
N THR A 172 19.00 -34.40 -2.49
CA THR A 172 19.14 -34.01 -3.90
C THR A 172 17.76 -33.83 -4.55
N GLY A 173 17.70 -33.09 -5.64
CA GLY A 173 16.43 -32.88 -6.33
C GLY A 173 15.73 -34.16 -6.76
N ALA A 174 16.48 -35.18 -7.23
CA ALA A 174 15.93 -36.48 -7.60
C ALA A 174 15.39 -37.26 -6.40
N GLN A 175 16.07 -37.22 -5.26
CA GLN A 175 15.59 -37.84 -4.01
C GLN A 175 14.36 -37.13 -3.48
N ALA A 176 14.33 -35.79 -3.47
CA ALA A 176 13.17 -35.00 -3.03
C ALA A 176 11.93 -35.29 -3.90
N LEU A 177 12.13 -35.47 -5.22
CA LEU A 177 11.09 -35.85 -6.15
C LEU A 177 10.53 -37.25 -5.84
N ALA A 178 11.41 -38.24 -5.60
CA ALA A 178 11.02 -39.61 -5.25
C ALA A 178 10.26 -39.67 -3.90
N ASP A 179 10.69 -38.91 -2.92
CA ASP A 179 10.03 -38.81 -1.60
C ASP A 179 8.63 -38.19 -1.72
N ALA A 180 8.49 -37.10 -2.49
CA ALA A 180 7.18 -36.44 -2.68
C ALA A 180 6.18 -37.41 -3.37
N ILE A 181 6.64 -38.19 -4.36
CA ILE A 181 5.82 -39.24 -5.01
C ILE A 181 5.42 -40.30 -3.99
N THR A 182 6.36 -40.77 -3.16
CA THR A 182 6.11 -41.79 -2.13
C THR A 182 5.12 -41.29 -1.08
N ALA A 183 5.23 -40.03 -0.68
CA ALA A 183 4.30 -39.36 0.24
C ALA A 183 2.93 -39.03 -0.39
N LYS A 184 2.74 -39.32 -1.68
CA LYS A 184 1.53 -38.98 -2.45
C LYS A 184 1.23 -37.47 -2.37
N ALA A 185 2.25 -36.63 -2.36
CA ALA A 185 2.07 -35.20 -2.43
C ALA A 185 1.64 -34.77 -3.84
N ASP A 186 1.01 -33.59 -3.95
CA ASP A 186 0.59 -33.04 -5.24
C ASP A 186 1.74 -32.28 -5.93
N ALA A 187 2.73 -31.86 -5.15
CA ALA A 187 3.93 -31.17 -5.61
C ALA A 187 5.15 -31.48 -4.75
N VAL A 188 6.32 -31.12 -5.24
CA VAL A 188 7.58 -31.12 -4.49
C VAL A 188 8.06 -29.69 -4.26
N VAL A 189 8.70 -29.44 -3.12
CA VAL A 189 9.37 -28.14 -2.86
C VAL A 189 10.85 -28.28 -3.20
N LEU A 190 11.34 -27.41 -4.08
CA LEU A 190 12.72 -27.46 -4.59
C LEU A 190 13.38 -26.08 -4.56
N PRO A 191 14.68 -26.00 -4.25
CA PRO A 191 15.46 -24.79 -4.52
C PRO A 191 15.45 -24.47 -6.02
N LEU A 192 15.34 -23.20 -6.35
CA LEU A 192 15.30 -22.75 -7.74
C LEU A 192 16.57 -23.15 -8.52
N GLU A 193 17.71 -23.04 -7.87
CA GLU A 193 19.03 -23.22 -8.44
C GLU A 193 19.28 -24.64 -8.98
N ILE A 194 18.48 -25.62 -8.52
CA ILE A 194 18.56 -26.99 -9.06
C ILE A 194 17.70 -27.20 -10.31
N LEU A 195 16.77 -26.29 -10.58
CA LEU A 195 15.91 -26.33 -11.77
C LEU A 195 16.42 -25.45 -12.91
N VAL A 196 17.13 -24.37 -12.58
CA VAL A 196 17.66 -23.41 -13.54
C VAL A 196 19.14 -23.16 -13.21
N ASN A 197 20.00 -23.37 -14.18
CA ASN A 197 21.43 -23.13 -14.00
C ASN A 197 21.80 -21.62 -14.07
N ALA A 198 23.06 -21.31 -13.82
CA ALA A 198 23.56 -19.92 -13.84
C ALA A 198 23.39 -19.22 -15.20
N GLN A 199 23.21 -19.94 -16.28
CA GLN A 199 22.96 -19.43 -17.63
C GLN A 199 21.46 -19.29 -17.93
N SER A 200 20.60 -19.42 -16.93
CA SER A 200 19.12 -19.36 -17.05
C SER A 200 18.53 -20.47 -17.95
N VAL A 201 19.18 -21.61 -18.01
CA VAL A 201 18.73 -22.80 -18.78
C VAL A 201 18.18 -23.83 -17.81
N LEU A 202 17.05 -24.48 -18.18
CA LEU A 202 16.43 -25.54 -17.40
C LEU A 202 17.36 -26.76 -17.31
N THR A 203 17.50 -27.30 -16.11
CA THR A 203 18.28 -28.51 -15.85
C THR A 203 17.50 -29.80 -16.25
N PRO A 204 18.15 -30.96 -16.36
CA PRO A 204 17.46 -32.22 -16.63
C PRO A 204 16.33 -32.55 -15.65
N LEU A 205 16.43 -32.11 -14.39
CA LEU A 205 15.39 -32.31 -13.38
C LEU A 205 14.02 -31.71 -13.79
N ALA A 206 14.01 -30.65 -14.59
CA ALA A 206 12.77 -30.13 -15.15
C ALA A 206 12.05 -31.12 -16.09
N ALA A 207 12.80 -31.96 -16.80
CA ALA A 207 12.22 -33.03 -17.62
C ALA A 207 11.59 -34.15 -16.76
N ASP A 208 12.24 -34.51 -15.64
CA ASP A 208 11.72 -35.50 -14.69
C ASP A 208 10.43 -35.01 -14.02
N LEU A 209 10.37 -33.69 -13.69
CA LEU A 209 9.15 -33.07 -13.18
C LEU A 209 8.00 -33.14 -14.19
N ARG A 210 8.25 -32.81 -15.47
CA ARG A 210 7.23 -32.93 -16.54
C ARG A 210 6.73 -34.38 -16.69
N ALA A 211 7.61 -35.35 -16.66
CA ALA A 211 7.26 -36.75 -16.74
C ALA A 211 6.39 -37.19 -15.53
N SER A 212 6.74 -36.72 -14.33
CA SER A 212 5.98 -36.98 -13.10
C SER A 212 4.60 -36.33 -13.13
N GLN A 213 4.49 -35.11 -13.67
CA GLN A 213 3.21 -34.42 -13.86
C GLN A 213 2.35 -35.12 -14.91
N ALA A 214 2.91 -35.47 -16.06
CA ALA A 214 2.21 -36.17 -17.14
C ALA A 214 1.67 -37.55 -16.71
N SER A 215 2.36 -38.23 -15.79
CA SER A 215 1.90 -39.50 -15.19
C SER A 215 0.98 -39.31 -13.98
N ALA A 216 0.56 -38.08 -13.66
CA ALA A 216 -0.24 -37.71 -12.51
C ALA A 216 0.34 -38.10 -11.13
N LYS A 217 1.64 -38.42 -11.06
CA LYS A 217 2.33 -38.72 -9.80
C LYS A 217 2.57 -37.47 -8.94
N LEU A 218 2.78 -36.30 -9.60
CA LEU A 218 2.87 -34.98 -9.00
C LEU A 218 2.07 -33.98 -9.85
N PRO A 219 0.76 -33.91 -9.70
CA PRO A 219 -0.12 -33.19 -10.64
C PRO A 219 0.17 -31.68 -10.70
N LEU A 220 0.72 -31.08 -9.65
CA LEU A 220 1.09 -29.68 -9.61
C LEU A 220 2.59 -29.41 -9.86
N GLY A 221 3.42 -30.46 -9.95
CA GLY A 221 4.84 -30.33 -10.23
C GLY A 221 5.64 -29.78 -9.06
N ALA A 222 6.19 -28.56 -9.16
CA ALA A 222 7.06 -27.99 -8.13
C ALA A 222 6.61 -26.62 -7.61
N LEU A 223 6.87 -26.40 -6.33
CA LEU A 223 6.95 -25.08 -5.70
C LEU A 223 8.45 -24.75 -5.54
N CYS A 224 8.89 -23.64 -6.11
CA CYS A 224 10.30 -23.29 -6.11
C CYS A 224 10.61 -22.24 -5.05
N LEU A 225 11.66 -22.47 -4.27
CA LEU A 225 12.21 -21.52 -3.30
C LEU A 225 13.36 -20.77 -3.96
N THR A 226 13.45 -19.46 -3.73
CA THR A 226 14.62 -18.66 -4.10
C THR A 226 15.03 -17.76 -2.94
N THR A 227 16.33 -17.70 -2.68
CA THR A 227 16.94 -16.89 -1.63
C THR A 227 17.62 -15.64 -2.18
N GLY A 228 17.62 -15.46 -3.50
CA GLY A 228 18.36 -14.41 -4.18
C GLY A 228 17.54 -13.59 -5.19
N ARG A 229 18.26 -12.70 -5.88
CA ARG A 229 17.73 -11.96 -7.02
C ARG A 229 17.43 -12.92 -8.15
N PHE A 230 16.23 -12.85 -8.64
CA PHE A 230 15.79 -13.72 -9.74
C PHE A 230 15.96 -13.01 -11.09
N PRO A 231 16.86 -13.47 -11.97
CA PRO A 231 17.07 -12.81 -13.25
C PRO A 231 15.87 -13.01 -14.19
N ALA A 232 15.49 -11.95 -14.91
CA ALA A 232 14.36 -11.98 -15.85
C ALA A 232 14.41 -13.13 -16.89
N PRO A 233 15.56 -13.51 -17.47
CA PRO A 233 15.64 -14.67 -18.38
C PRO A 233 15.27 -16.00 -17.71
N ALA A 234 15.70 -16.20 -16.45
CA ALA A 234 15.34 -17.41 -15.70
C ALA A 234 13.85 -17.46 -15.41
N TYR A 235 13.21 -16.31 -15.13
CA TYR A 235 11.77 -16.23 -14.99
C TYR A 235 11.05 -16.63 -16.28
N ALA A 236 11.48 -16.13 -17.43
CA ALA A 236 10.88 -16.46 -18.72
C ALA A 236 10.97 -17.98 -19.00
N ALA A 237 12.13 -18.60 -18.74
CA ALA A 237 12.32 -20.03 -18.90
C ALA A 237 11.38 -20.84 -18.00
N LEU A 238 11.23 -20.45 -16.72
CA LEU A 238 10.36 -21.13 -15.77
C LEU A 238 8.88 -20.88 -16.04
N ASN A 239 8.51 -19.67 -16.48
CA ASN A 239 7.11 -19.36 -16.79
C ASN A 239 6.59 -20.16 -18.00
N ALA A 240 7.48 -20.50 -18.93
CA ALA A 240 7.16 -21.44 -20.01
C ALA A 240 7.02 -22.89 -19.51
N GLU A 241 7.51 -23.21 -18.31
CA GLU A 241 7.52 -24.55 -17.72
C GLU A 241 6.23 -24.82 -16.95
N LYS A 242 5.31 -25.58 -17.55
CA LYS A 242 4.00 -25.88 -16.95
C LYS A 242 4.05 -26.75 -15.68
N ALA A 243 5.18 -27.42 -15.45
CA ALA A 243 5.36 -28.28 -14.27
C ALA A 243 5.73 -27.50 -12.99
N ILE A 244 5.69 -26.16 -13.02
CA ILE A 244 5.96 -25.31 -11.87
C ILE A 244 4.67 -24.64 -11.39
N TRP A 245 4.21 -25.01 -10.21
CA TRP A 245 3.02 -24.45 -9.60
C TRP A 245 3.24 -23.00 -9.18
N GLY A 246 4.35 -22.72 -8.51
CA GLY A 246 4.62 -21.38 -7.99
C GLY A 246 6.10 -21.16 -7.67
N LEU A 247 6.44 -19.88 -7.52
CA LEU A 247 7.75 -19.40 -7.17
C LEU A 247 7.64 -18.56 -5.89
N LEU A 248 8.35 -18.97 -4.83
CA LEU A 248 8.46 -18.22 -3.59
C LEU A 248 9.58 -17.19 -3.73
N LEU A 249 9.24 -15.91 -3.60
CA LEU A 249 10.15 -14.80 -3.78
C LEU A 249 10.38 -14.07 -2.46
N GLU A 250 11.63 -13.91 -2.06
CA GLU A 250 12.00 -13.12 -0.88
C GLU A 250 12.02 -11.61 -1.19
N SER A 251 12.24 -11.21 -2.44
CA SER A 251 12.19 -9.82 -2.90
C SER A 251 11.29 -9.71 -4.12
N LEU A 252 10.15 -9.03 -3.96
CA LEU A 252 9.18 -8.83 -5.02
C LEU A 252 9.48 -7.63 -5.92
N VAL A 253 10.12 -6.60 -5.39
CA VAL A 253 10.25 -5.31 -6.07
C VAL A 253 10.98 -5.42 -7.40
N GLN A 254 12.00 -6.27 -7.48
CA GLN A 254 12.75 -6.49 -8.71
C GLN A 254 12.09 -7.47 -9.66
N THR A 255 11.25 -8.35 -9.13
CA THR A 255 10.56 -9.38 -9.91
C THR A 255 9.21 -8.88 -10.42
N ALA A 256 8.54 -8.00 -9.68
CA ALA A 256 7.24 -7.46 -10.05
C ALA A 256 7.29 -6.70 -11.39
N ALA A 257 8.32 -5.91 -11.61
CA ALA A 257 8.51 -5.20 -12.89
C ALA A 257 8.71 -6.15 -14.08
N ALA A 258 9.33 -7.31 -13.87
CA ALA A 258 9.55 -8.31 -14.92
C ALA A 258 8.32 -9.19 -15.17
N VAL A 259 7.42 -9.27 -14.20
CA VAL A 259 6.34 -10.26 -14.16
C VAL A 259 4.97 -9.63 -14.42
N ARG A 260 4.80 -8.39 -14.01
CA ARG A 260 3.60 -7.61 -14.25
C ARG A 260 3.96 -6.45 -15.18
N PRO A 261 3.94 -6.69 -16.50
CA PRO A 261 4.29 -5.66 -17.45
C PRO A 261 3.32 -4.49 -17.29
N GLY A 262 3.87 -3.39 -16.81
CA GLY A 262 3.20 -2.10 -16.83
C GLY A 262 3.67 -1.32 -18.06
N TRP A 263 2.83 -0.44 -18.54
CA TRP A 263 3.27 0.56 -19.51
C TRP A 263 3.19 1.95 -18.90
N LEU A 264 4.21 2.74 -19.14
CA LEU A 264 4.22 4.15 -18.78
C LEU A 264 3.12 4.84 -19.60
N TRP A 265 2.04 5.24 -18.94
CA TRP A 265 0.90 5.86 -19.61
C TRP A 265 1.00 7.38 -19.61
N VAL A 266 1.49 7.96 -18.51
CA VAL A 266 1.71 9.38 -18.35
C VAL A 266 3.13 9.61 -17.86
N ASP A 267 3.83 10.52 -18.53
CA ASP A 267 5.12 11.06 -18.12
C ASP A 267 5.05 12.57 -18.33
N GLU A 268 4.86 13.30 -17.24
CA GLU A 268 4.61 14.73 -17.28
C GLU A 268 5.70 15.49 -16.55
N GLN A 269 6.38 16.35 -17.28
CA GLN A 269 7.47 17.18 -16.76
C GLN A 269 7.05 18.63 -16.56
N TRP A 270 5.90 19.05 -17.11
CA TRP A 270 5.40 20.43 -17.11
C TRP A 270 6.46 21.47 -17.52
N GLU A 271 7.22 21.17 -18.56
CA GLU A 271 8.35 21.98 -19.00
C GLU A 271 7.95 23.35 -19.56
N GLN A 272 6.69 23.54 -19.90
CA GLN A 272 6.20 24.78 -20.50
C GLN A 272 5.98 25.86 -19.45
N LYS A 273 6.55 27.03 -19.72
CA LYS A 273 6.23 28.22 -18.92
C LYS A 273 4.84 28.73 -19.28
N ALA A 274 4.05 29.05 -18.27
CA ALA A 274 2.76 29.68 -18.47
C ALA A 274 2.93 31.00 -19.24
N VAL A 275 2.51 31.04 -20.48
CA VAL A 275 2.27 32.27 -21.20
C VAL A 275 0.79 32.62 -20.98
N ASN A 276 0.53 33.60 -20.13
CA ASN A 276 -0.82 34.05 -19.75
C ASN A 276 -1.64 33.08 -18.88
N GLY A 277 -1.02 32.23 -18.08
CA GLY A 277 -1.71 31.37 -17.11
C GLY A 277 -2.51 30.21 -17.70
N GLN A 278 -2.24 29.80 -18.93
CA GLN A 278 -3.04 28.79 -19.64
C GLN A 278 -2.27 27.58 -20.19
N ASP A 279 -0.99 27.42 -19.90
CA ASP A 279 -0.16 26.41 -20.57
C ASP A 279 0.02 25.08 -19.80
N VAL A 280 -0.95 24.69 -19.01
CA VAL A 280 -1.12 23.28 -18.65
C VAL A 280 -1.85 22.59 -19.80
N ASN A 281 -1.42 21.39 -20.18
CA ASN A 281 -2.19 20.55 -21.08
C ASN A 281 -3.60 20.31 -20.51
N THR A 282 -4.56 21.12 -20.92
CA THR A 282 -5.93 21.14 -20.38
C THR A 282 -6.73 19.88 -20.71
N TYR A 283 -6.26 19.03 -21.62
CA TYR A 283 -6.83 17.71 -21.88
C TYR A 283 -6.45 16.71 -20.79
N LEU A 284 -5.28 16.87 -20.17
CA LEU A 284 -4.79 16.01 -19.11
C LEU A 284 -5.00 16.61 -17.71
N TRP A 285 -4.90 17.93 -17.58
CA TRP A 285 -4.89 18.60 -16.30
C TRP A 285 -5.89 19.72 -16.22
N ARG A 286 -6.54 19.82 -15.09
CA ARG A 286 -7.33 20.98 -14.74
C ARG A 286 -6.69 21.67 -13.54
N LEU A 287 -6.31 22.92 -13.72
CA LEU A 287 -5.96 23.79 -12.62
C LEU A 287 -7.20 24.03 -11.77
N GLY A 288 -7.06 23.80 -10.47
CA GLY A 288 -8.17 23.89 -9.57
C GLY A 288 -7.91 24.80 -8.42
N TYR A 289 -9.01 25.17 -7.84
CA TYR A 289 -9.01 25.94 -6.60
C TYR A 289 -9.21 24.98 -5.46
N ALA A 290 -8.44 25.12 -4.41
CA ALA A 290 -8.94 24.68 -3.14
C ALA A 290 -10.24 25.44 -2.88
N LYS A 291 -11.17 24.78 -2.27
CA LYS A 291 -12.52 25.25 -2.03
C LYS A 291 -12.62 26.65 -1.43
N TYR A 292 -11.64 27.01 -0.62
CA TYR A 292 -11.53 28.31 0.03
C TYR A 292 -10.47 29.21 -0.59
N ASN A 293 -9.96 28.80 -1.77
CA ASN A 293 -9.03 29.62 -2.47
C ASN A 293 -9.75 30.84 -3.04
N ARG A 294 -9.17 31.99 -2.78
CA ARG A 294 -9.48 33.23 -3.45
C ARG A 294 -8.33 33.61 -4.34
N GLU A 295 -8.68 34.19 -5.47
CA GLU A 295 -7.69 34.92 -6.23
C GLU A 295 -6.86 35.78 -5.31
N GLY A 296 -5.56 35.55 -5.29
CA GLY A 296 -4.63 36.29 -4.45
C GLY A 296 -4.10 35.53 -3.23
N TYR A 297 -4.74 34.48 -2.73
CA TYR A 297 -4.23 33.72 -1.58
C TYR A 297 -3.57 32.40 -1.96
N CYS A 298 -3.99 31.78 -3.04
CA CYS A 298 -3.31 30.63 -3.60
C CYS A 298 -3.24 30.78 -5.12
N HIS A 299 -2.06 30.63 -5.65
CA HIS A 299 -1.81 30.67 -7.08
C HIS A 299 -1.23 29.33 -7.54
N VAL A 300 -1.84 28.69 -8.53
CA VAL A 300 -1.38 27.44 -9.12
C VAL A 300 -0.94 27.73 -10.54
N PHE A 301 0.31 27.42 -10.87
CA PHE A 301 0.87 27.69 -12.19
C PHE A 301 1.92 26.65 -12.59
N PRO A 302 2.10 26.35 -13.90
CA PRO A 302 3.18 25.52 -14.42
C PRO A 302 4.44 26.36 -14.69
N ASP A 303 5.59 25.88 -14.25
CA ASP A 303 6.92 26.38 -14.62
C ASP A 303 7.97 25.31 -14.28
N ASN A 304 8.31 24.41 -15.21
CA ASN A 304 9.13 23.23 -14.95
C ASN A 304 8.64 22.43 -13.72
N GLY A 305 7.35 22.22 -13.64
CA GLY A 305 6.63 21.62 -12.54
C GLY A 305 5.28 22.30 -12.34
N ILE A 306 4.46 21.79 -11.44
CA ILE A 306 3.29 22.49 -10.93
C ILE A 306 3.66 23.16 -9.63
N HIS A 307 3.45 24.45 -9.58
CA HIS A 307 3.69 25.29 -8.41
C HIS A 307 2.38 25.64 -7.74
N VAL A 308 2.35 25.52 -6.42
CA VAL A 308 1.23 25.96 -5.56
C VAL A 308 1.77 26.99 -4.59
N ASP A 309 1.51 28.25 -4.89
CA ASP A 309 2.00 29.39 -4.12
C ASP A 309 0.91 29.90 -3.19
N ILE A 310 1.07 29.67 -1.89
CA ILE A 310 0.15 30.13 -0.84
C ILE A 310 0.68 31.41 -0.25
N LYS A 311 -0.08 32.48 -0.44
CA LYS A 311 0.29 33.82 0.02
C LYS A 311 -0.05 34.02 1.49
N PRO A 312 0.61 34.97 2.15
CA PRO A 312 0.29 35.34 3.53
C PRO A 312 -1.15 35.84 3.65
N PHE A 313 -1.80 35.45 4.71
CA PHE A 313 -3.16 35.86 5.00
C PHE A 313 -3.34 36.11 6.50
N ALA A 314 -3.82 37.28 6.84
CA ALA A 314 -4.13 37.73 8.21
C ALA A 314 -5.61 38.12 8.29
N GLY A 315 -6.50 37.16 8.31
CA GLY A 315 -7.94 37.40 8.48
C GLY A 315 -8.36 37.55 9.95
N PRO A 316 -9.68 37.52 10.25
CA PRO A 316 -10.19 37.62 11.60
C PRO A 316 -9.50 36.67 12.57
N THR A 317 -9.20 37.13 13.76
CA THR A 317 -8.37 36.42 14.73
C THR A 317 -9.16 35.67 15.79
N SER A 318 -10.50 35.72 15.79
CA SER A 318 -11.33 35.09 16.81
C SER A 318 -12.37 34.15 16.23
N PHE A 319 -12.31 32.90 16.66
CA PHE A 319 -13.33 31.86 16.47
C PHE A 319 -13.47 31.10 17.78
N THR A 320 -14.68 30.63 18.09
CA THR A 320 -14.99 30.04 19.40
C THR A 320 -14.52 28.61 19.59
N SER A 321 -14.33 27.85 18.52
CA SER A 321 -13.65 26.55 18.52
C SER A 321 -13.33 26.08 17.10
N HIS A 322 -12.45 25.08 16.96
CA HIS A 322 -12.02 24.57 15.67
C HIS A 322 -13.17 23.87 14.91
N GLY A 323 -13.99 23.08 15.58
CA GLY A 323 -15.09 22.32 14.96
C GLY A 323 -16.32 23.18 14.73
N ASP A 324 -16.78 23.84 15.75
CA ASP A 324 -17.99 24.66 15.72
C ASP A 324 -17.85 25.90 14.84
N ALA A 325 -16.65 26.48 14.78
CA ALA A 325 -16.37 27.61 13.90
C ALA A 325 -16.45 27.25 12.41
N VAL A 326 -16.10 26.03 12.02
CA VAL A 326 -16.26 25.57 10.62
C VAL A 326 -17.73 25.41 10.27
N GLU A 327 -18.52 24.78 11.12
CA GLU A 327 -19.97 24.56 10.92
C GLU A 327 -20.76 25.88 10.95
N ASP A 328 -20.55 26.71 11.95
CA ASP A 328 -21.22 28.00 12.14
C ASP A 328 -20.87 29.02 11.04
N ASN A 329 -19.61 29.06 10.65
CA ASN A 329 -19.19 29.93 9.55
C ASN A 329 -19.62 29.39 8.20
N LEU A 330 -19.87 28.09 8.07
CA LEU A 330 -20.46 27.49 6.88
C LEU A 330 -21.92 27.88 6.70
N GLN A 331 -22.71 27.90 7.76
CA GLN A 331 -24.07 28.41 7.74
C GLN A 331 -24.05 29.93 7.38
N LYS A 332 -23.13 30.65 7.92
CA LYS A 332 -22.89 32.08 7.59
C LYS A 332 -22.40 32.28 6.15
N LEU A 333 -21.59 31.33 5.61
CA LEU A 333 -21.12 31.32 4.23
C LEU A 333 -22.24 31.06 3.22
N LEU A 334 -23.17 30.18 3.56
CA LEU A 334 -24.33 29.89 2.71
C LEU A 334 -25.30 31.04 2.61
N SER A 335 -25.26 31.94 3.59
CA SER A 335 -26.13 33.14 3.69
C SER A 335 -25.48 34.44 3.26
N ARG A 336 -24.19 34.47 2.92
CA ARG A 336 -23.41 35.70 2.74
C ARG A 336 -22.89 35.95 1.33
N THR A 337 -22.64 37.23 1.06
CA THR A 337 -22.05 37.76 -0.16
C THR A 337 -20.54 37.44 -0.27
N TRP A 338 -19.99 37.60 -1.49
CA TRP A 338 -18.56 37.44 -1.81
C TRP A 338 -17.60 38.11 -0.80
N ASP A 339 -17.97 39.28 -0.28
CA ASP A 339 -17.11 40.03 0.66
C ASP A 339 -16.92 39.31 2.01
N ALA A 340 -17.85 38.48 2.42
CA ALA A 340 -17.72 37.70 3.64
C ALA A 340 -16.85 36.45 3.49
N LEU A 341 -16.72 35.93 2.28
CA LEU A 341 -15.80 34.82 1.97
C LEU A 341 -14.34 35.25 1.97
N LYS A 342 -14.12 36.59 1.74
CA LYS A 342 -12.78 37.17 1.74
C LYS A 342 -12.07 37.02 3.08
N ASP A 343 -12.80 36.97 4.12
CA ASP A 343 -12.29 36.97 5.48
C ASP A 343 -12.31 35.54 6.11
N TRP A 344 -12.58 34.50 5.30
CA TRP A 344 -12.50 33.13 5.79
C TRP A 344 -11.04 32.68 5.94
N PRO A 345 -10.55 32.63 7.16
CA PRO A 345 -9.12 32.52 7.39
C PRO A 345 -8.61 31.09 7.52
N PHE A 346 -9.50 30.08 7.47
CA PHE A 346 -9.16 28.76 7.95
C PHE A 346 -8.30 27.96 6.97
N TYR A 347 -8.64 27.98 5.68
CA TYR A 347 -7.90 27.25 4.66
C TYR A 347 -7.42 28.13 3.53
N SER A 348 -6.20 27.88 3.07
CA SER A 348 -5.72 28.31 1.77
C SER A 348 -5.02 27.14 1.08
N GLY A 349 -5.32 26.87 -0.17
CA GLY A 349 -4.69 25.78 -0.89
C GLY A 349 -5.18 25.67 -2.31
N GLY A 350 -4.46 24.90 -3.11
CA GLY A 350 -4.80 24.66 -4.50
C GLY A 350 -4.08 23.45 -5.06
N GLY A 351 -4.35 23.13 -6.32
CA GLY A 351 -3.72 22.01 -6.96
C GLY A 351 -4.21 21.77 -8.38
N VAL A 352 -3.88 20.62 -8.89
CA VAL A 352 -4.30 20.14 -10.22
C VAL A 352 -4.99 18.80 -10.12
N GLY A 353 -5.97 18.59 -11.00
CA GLY A 353 -6.64 17.31 -11.14
C GLY A 353 -6.34 16.67 -12.51
N PHE A 354 -6.12 15.36 -12.51
CA PHE A 354 -5.90 14.58 -13.71
C PHE A 354 -7.26 14.22 -14.34
N VAL A 355 -7.57 14.88 -15.46
CA VAL A 355 -8.90 14.83 -16.10
C VAL A 355 -9.30 13.47 -16.64
N PRO A 356 -8.43 12.67 -17.30
CA PRO A 356 -8.86 11.41 -17.92
C PRO A 356 -9.37 10.38 -16.91
N GLY A 357 -8.98 10.52 -15.65
CA GLY A 357 -9.19 9.47 -14.65
C GLY A 357 -8.32 8.25 -14.91
N ILE A 358 -8.16 7.40 -13.91
CA ILE A 358 -7.33 6.20 -13.98
C ILE A 358 -8.22 5.00 -13.72
N GLU A 359 -8.30 4.09 -14.68
CA GLU A 359 -9.10 2.87 -14.55
C GLU A 359 -8.18 1.66 -14.30
N GLY A 360 -8.60 0.79 -13.37
CA GLY A 360 -7.89 -0.43 -13.03
C GLY A 360 -6.69 -0.21 -12.13
N ASP A 361 -5.69 -1.06 -12.30
CA ASP A 361 -4.50 -1.10 -11.47
C ASP A 361 -3.42 -0.14 -11.99
N PHE A 362 -2.77 0.58 -11.08
CA PHE A 362 -1.76 1.57 -11.45
C PHE A 362 -0.73 1.82 -10.35
N SER A 363 0.37 2.48 -10.73
CA SER A 363 1.31 3.16 -9.86
C SER A 363 1.42 4.61 -10.30
N ALA A 364 1.16 5.55 -9.41
CA ALA A 364 1.35 6.98 -9.65
C ALA A 364 2.49 7.50 -8.78
N GLU A 365 3.40 8.27 -9.37
CA GLU A 365 4.56 8.82 -8.68
C GLU A 365 4.74 10.30 -9.01
N VAL A 366 5.22 11.09 -8.03
CA VAL A 366 5.53 12.50 -8.22
C VAL A 366 6.61 12.95 -7.25
N ASP A 367 7.54 13.78 -7.72
CA ASP A 367 8.48 14.50 -6.85
C ASP A 367 7.79 15.71 -6.25
N VAL A 368 7.99 15.91 -4.96
CA VAL A 368 7.38 16.98 -4.17
C VAL A 368 8.44 17.74 -3.42
N GLN A 369 8.29 19.05 -3.37
CA GLN A 369 9.09 19.94 -2.57
C GLN A 369 8.21 20.99 -1.91
N SER A 370 8.40 21.22 -0.61
CA SER A 370 7.90 22.39 0.13
C SER A 370 9.06 23.31 0.44
N GLU A 371 8.87 24.61 0.36
CA GLU A 371 9.97 25.56 0.64
C GLU A 371 10.22 25.75 2.14
N THR A 372 9.20 25.58 2.93
CA THR A 372 9.30 25.86 4.38
C THR A 372 8.63 24.78 5.22
N ALA A 373 9.32 24.37 6.30
CA ALA A 373 8.73 23.62 7.40
C ALA A 373 7.94 24.59 8.26
N GLN A 374 6.71 24.84 7.92
CA GLN A 374 5.85 25.71 8.72
C GLN A 374 4.62 24.95 9.14
N GLN A 375 4.22 25.19 10.37
CA GLN A 375 3.04 24.58 10.97
C GLN A 375 1.79 24.74 10.10
N ALA A 376 0.90 23.75 10.14
CA ALA A 376 -0.37 23.69 9.44
C ALA A 376 -0.26 23.66 7.90
N THR A 377 0.72 22.90 7.40
CA THR A 377 0.96 22.73 5.96
C THR A 377 0.86 21.26 5.58
N THR A 378 0.16 20.95 4.51
CA THR A 378 0.11 19.60 3.93
C THR A 378 0.25 19.67 2.42
N VAL A 379 1.01 18.76 1.85
CA VAL A 379 1.07 18.51 0.42
C VAL A 379 0.67 17.06 0.15
N GLU A 380 -0.12 16.84 -0.91
CA GLU A 380 -0.82 15.58 -1.09
C GLU A 380 -0.89 15.17 -2.56
N MET A 381 -0.78 13.86 -2.79
CA MET A 381 -1.27 13.17 -3.99
C MET A 381 -2.37 12.21 -3.57
N ALA A 382 -3.58 12.38 -4.09
CA ALA A 382 -4.72 11.55 -3.72
C ALA A 382 -5.56 11.11 -4.92
N VAL A 383 -6.25 9.99 -4.77
CA VAL A 383 -7.24 9.49 -5.72
C VAL A 383 -8.62 9.44 -5.07
N LEU A 384 -9.63 9.80 -5.84
CA LEU A 384 -11.02 9.92 -5.36
C LEU A 384 -12.01 9.65 -6.50
N ASN A 385 -13.29 9.51 -6.17
CA ASN A 385 -14.35 9.28 -7.16
C ASN A 385 -14.77 10.56 -7.91
N ALA A 386 -14.42 11.74 -7.40
CA ALA A 386 -14.86 13.00 -7.96
C ALA A 386 -14.13 13.35 -9.26
N ASP A 387 -14.89 13.52 -10.33
CA ASP A 387 -14.37 13.91 -11.66
C ASP A 387 -14.00 15.40 -11.66
N PRO A 388 -12.72 15.77 -11.91
CA PRO A 388 -12.32 17.17 -12.01
C PRO A 388 -12.97 17.88 -13.20
N GLY A 389 -13.41 17.12 -14.21
CA GLY A 389 -14.15 17.65 -15.36
C GLY A 389 -15.58 18.06 -15.02
N ALA A 390 -16.19 17.39 -14.05
CA ALA A 390 -17.52 17.70 -13.54
C ALA A 390 -17.53 18.77 -12.44
N HIS A 391 -16.37 19.37 -12.18
CA HIS A 391 -16.22 20.36 -11.13
C HIS A 391 -17.17 21.56 -11.32
N ARG A 392 -17.96 21.83 -10.32
CA ARG A 392 -18.76 23.07 -10.28
C ARG A 392 -17.83 24.26 -10.25
N PRO A 393 -18.03 25.24 -11.15
CA PRO A 393 -17.27 26.48 -11.02
C PRO A 393 -17.55 27.08 -9.63
N PRO A 394 -16.51 27.49 -8.89
CA PRO A 394 -16.69 28.03 -7.54
C PRO A 394 -17.54 29.30 -7.50
N TRP A 395 -17.70 29.91 -8.67
CA TRP A 395 -18.44 31.16 -8.85
C TRP A 395 -19.44 31.05 -9.98
N ILE A 396 -20.63 31.53 -9.73
CA ILE A 396 -21.70 31.68 -10.73
C ILE A 396 -22.17 33.12 -10.75
N LYS A 397 -22.67 33.56 -11.89
CA LYS A 397 -23.43 34.82 -11.93
C LYS A 397 -24.80 34.60 -11.27
N ASN A 398 -25.10 35.37 -10.27
CA ASN A 398 -26.42 35.40 -9.66
C ASN A 398 -27.47 36.06 -10.58
N ALA A 399 -28.72 36.08 -10.17
CA ALA A 399 -29.81 36.70 -10.93
C ALA A 399 -29.59 38.22 -11.23
N ALA A 400 -28.72 38.87 -10.49
CA ALA A 400 -28.33 40.26 -10.71
C ALA A 400 -27.09 40.42 -11.61
N GLY A 401 -26.59 39.30 -12.21
CA GLY A 401 -25.41 39.29 -13.07
C GLY A 401 -24.08 39.46 -12.33
N LYS A 402 -24.07 39.49 -11.01
CA LYS A 402 -22.86 39.61 -10.19
C LYS A 402 -22.31 38.22 -9.90
N LEU A 403 -20.97 38.09 -9.89
CA LEU A 403 -20.30 36.90 -9.43
C LEU A 403 -20.67 36.63 -7.98
N ALA A 404 -21.18 35.48 -7.72
CA ALA A 404 -21.53 34.99 -6.39
C ALA A 404 -20.94 33.60 -6.17
N PRO A 405 -20.64 33.18 -4.95
CA PRO A 405 -20.29 31.81 -4.66
C PRO A 405 -21.35 30.88 -5.22
N ASN A 406 -20.93 29.80 -5.85
CA ASN A 406 -21.81 28.70 -6.20
C ASN A 406 -21.89 27.76 -4.97
N PRO A 407 -22.84 27.98 -4.06
CA PRO A 407 -22.87 27.21 -2.83
C PRO A 407 -23.15 25.77 -3.18
N PRO A 408 -22.44 24.82 -2.61
CA PRO A 408 -22.79 23.42 -2.69
C PRO A 408 -24.17 23.19 -2.03
N ALA A 409 -24.90 22.18 -2.50
CA ALA A 409 -26.23 21.86 -1.99
C ALA A 409 -26.20 21.46 -0.50
N SER A 410 -25.06 20.91 -0.04
CA SER A 410 -24.84 20.57 1.36
C SER A 410 -23.39 20.90 1.77
N PHE A 411 -23.11 20.86 3.06
CA PHE A 411 -21.73 20.99 3.55
C PHE A 411 -20.81 19.93 2.97
N ARG A 412 -21.29 18.71 2.82
CA ARG A 412 -20.55 17.59 2.26
C ARG A 412 -20.21 17.80 0.77
N ASP A 413 -21.10 18.44 0.02
CA ASP A 413 -20.84 18.80 -1.38
C ASP A 413 -19.75 19.85 -1.54
N LYS A 414 -19.31 20.48 -0.45
CA LYS A 414 -18.22 21.44 -0.43
C LYS A 414 -16.86 20.79 -0.51
N HIS A 415 -16.77 19.52 -0.11
CA HIS A 415 -15.59 18.72 -0.28
C HIS A 415 -15.48 18.33 -1.75
N THR A 416 -15.19 19.35 -2.53
CA THR A 416 -14.97 19.22 -3.96
C THR A 416 -13.63 18.54 -4.20
N PHE A 417 -13.37 18.20 -5.44
CA PHE A 417 -12.11 17.61 -5.87
C PHE A 417 -10.86 18.32 -5.32
N TYR A 418 -10.94 19.59 -5.04
CA TYR A 418 -9.83 20.40 -4.52
C TYR A 418 -9.83 20.61 -3.02
N ASP A 419 -10.85 20.14 -2.34
CA ASP A 419 -10.81 20.13 -0.89
C ASP A 419 -9.90 18.98 -0.46
N PRO A 420 -8.84 19.24 0.29
CA PRO A 420 -7.95 18.19 0.74
C PRO A 420 -8.58 17.24 1.76
N HIS A 421 -9.61 17.66 2.47
CA HIS A 421 -10.43 16.72 3.22
C HIS A 421 -11.45 16.00 2.34
N GLY A 422 -11.44 16.33 1.06
CA GLY A 422 -12.02 15.64 -0.05
C GLY A 422 -13.48 15.26 0.04
N ALA A 423 -14.12 15.12 -1.10
CA ALA A 423 -15.34 14.32 -1.12
C ALA A 423 -14.95 12.86 -0.82
N PRO A 424 -15.37 12.30 0.32
CA PRO A 424 -15.15 10.88 0.56
C PRO A 424 -15.85 10.06 -0.53
N PRO A 425 -15.32 8.90 -0.90
CA PRO A 425 -14.10 8.25 -0.40
C PRO A 425 -12.83 8.72 -1.14
N TYR A 426 -11.69 8.59 -0.49
CA TYR A 426 -10.38 8.82 -1.11
C TYR A 426 -9.28 7.97 -0.49
N VAL A 427 -8.14 7.89 -1.18
CA VAL A 427 -6.85 7.40 -0.65
C VAL A 427 -5.75 8.31 -1.16
N GLY A 428 -4.85 8.74 -0.30
CA GLY A 428 -3.76 9.64 -0.62
C GLY A 428 -2.44 9.31 0.06
N VAL A 429 -1.41 9.95 -0.46
CA VAL A 429 -0.08 10.08 0.16
C VAL A 429 0.08 11.55 0.47
N GLU A 430 0.40 11.87 1.70
CA GLU A 430 0.64 13.25 2.10
C GLU A 430 1.92 13.41 2.91
N HIS A 431 2.47 14.59 2.84
CA HIS A 431 3.40 15.09 3.84
C HIS A 431 2.68 16.14 4.67
N ASP A 432 2.58 15.85 5.95
CA ASP A 432 2.06 16.77 6.96
C ASP A 432 3.23 17.29 7.79
N GLU A 433 3.29 18.59 8.04
CA GLU A 433 4.46 19.15 8.69
C GLU A 433 4.58 18.78 10.17
N ASP A 434 3.46 18.50 10.82
CA ASP A 434 3.45 18.08 12.23
C ASP A 434 3.85 16.61 12.36
N ASP A 435 3.45 15.76 11.39
CA ASP A 435 3.57 14.31 11.48
C ASP A 435 4.60 13.71 10.51
N GLY A 436 4.89 14.36 9.37
CA GLY A 436 5.74 13.85 8.31
C GLY A 436 4.97 13.12 7.18
N TRP A 437 5.62 12.17 6.53
CA TRP A 437 5.06 11.43 5.41
C TRP A 437 4.13 10.33 5.90
N ARG A 438 2.90 10.26 5.36
CA ARG A 438 1.90 9.25 5.73
C ARG A 438 0.93 8.93 4.60
N ILE A 439 0.25 7.78 4.70
CA ILE A 439 -0.95 7.49 3.94
C ILE A 439 -2.15 8.08 4.67
N ASN A 440 -3.08 8.65 3.93
CA ASN A 440 -4.37 9.11 4.43
C ASN A 440 -5.52 8.55 3.60
N TRP A 441 -6.66 8.32 4.21
CA TRP A 441 -7.82 7.80 3.49
C TRP A 441 -9.14 8.13 4.19
N ASN A 442 -10.23 8.03 3.41
CA ASN A 442 -11.60 8.05 3.92
C ASN A 442 -12.40 6.95 3.20
N LEU A 443 -13.17 6.19 3.95
CA LEU A 443 -14.00 5.10 3.42
C LEU A 443 -15.38 5.58 2.93
N GLY A 444 -15.65 6.87 2.94
CA GLY A 444 -16.89 7.46 2.46
C GLY A 444 -18.01 7.48 3.49
N THR A 445 -17.72 7.31 4.78
CA THR A 445 -18.71 7.27 5.83
C THR A 445 -19.20 8.67 6.21
N ASP A 446 -18.28 9.58 6.45
CA ASP A 446 -18.53 11.00 6.70
C ASP A 446 -17.23 11.80 6.59
N TYR A 447 -17.34 13.10 6.75
CA TYR A 447 -16.23 14.03 6.65
C TYR A 447 -15.19 13.87 7.76
N ASP A 448 -15.63 13.62 8.97
CA ASP A 448 -14.76 13.52 10.15
C ASP A 448 -14.10 12.14 10.28
N SER A 449 -14.40 11.23 9.35
CA SER A 449 -13.87 9.87 9.30
C SER A 449 -12.59 9.73 8.49
N ASN A 450 -11.80 10.80 8.35
CA ASN A 450 -10.46 10.71 7.79
C ASN A 450 -9.57 9.88 8.70
N GLN A 451 -8.84 8.95 8.08
CA GLN A 451 -7.93 8.05 8.78
C GLN A 451 -6.52 8.24 8.23
N TYR A 452 -5.56 7.98 9.08
CA TYR A 452 -4.15 8.17 8.78
C TYR A 452 -3.36 6.92 9.14
N GLY A 453 -2.38 6.59 8.30
CA GLY A 453 -1.39 5.57 8.61
C GLY A 453 -0.31 6.08 9.56
N ARG A 454 0.74 5.28 9.69
CA ARG A 454 1.92 5.72 10.42
C ARG A 454 2.57 6.92 9.73
N ALA A 455 3.13 7.81 10.50
CA ALA A 455 3.92 8.92 10.01
C ALA A 455 5.41 8.55 9.97
N VAL A 456 6.11 8.98 8.92
CA VAL A 456 7.53 8.77 8.70
C VAL A 456 8.22 10.11 8.52
N GLY A 457 9.36 10.29 9.17
CA GLY A 457 10.03 11.57 9.27
C GLY A 457 9.48 12.42 10.42
N ASP A 458 9.95 13.65 10.51
CA ASP A 458 9.62 14.57 11.61
C ASP A 458 8.97 15.87 11.12
N GLY A 459 8.29 15.82 9.99
CA GLY A 459 7.71 17.01 9.35
C GLY A 459 8.73 17.96 8.70
N LYS A 460 10.04 17.76 8.96
CA LYS A 460 11.11 18.61 8.43
C LYS A 460 11.70 18.13 7.11
N LEU A 461 11.36 16.91 6.69
CA LEU A 461 11.74 16.37 5.39
C LEU A 461 10.83 16.95 4.31
N LEU A 462 11.14 18.16 3.86
CA LEU A 462 10.29 18.97 2.97
C LEU A 462 10.29 18.51 1.51
N SER A 463 11.08 17.53 1.16
CA SER A 463 11.18 17.05 -0.22
C SER A 463 11.32 15.54 -0.29
N GLY A 464 10.77 14.97 -1.35
CA GLY A 464 10.86 13.56 -1.64
C GLY A 464 10.00 13.16 -2.83
N ARG A 465 9.91 11.88 -3.09
CA ARG A 465 9.03 11.32 -4.10
C ARG A 465 7.90 10.54 -3.44
N MET A 466 6.68 10.89 -3.77
CA MET A 466 5.46 10.16 -3.40
C MET A 466 5.17 9.06 -4.41
N ARG A 467 4.64 7.94 -3.92
CA ARG A 467 4.09 6.89 -4.78
C ARG A 467 2.83 6.31 -4.16
N LEU A 468 1.82 6.14 -5.00
CA LEU A 468 0.56 5.48 -4.67
C LEU A 468 0.30 4.35 -5.66
N ASP A 469 0.29 3.13 -5.17
CA ASP A 469 -0.02 1.94 -5.94
C ASP A 469 -1.43 1.46 -5.67
N ARG A 470 -2.10 0.97 -6.70
CA ARG A 470 -3.44 0.36 -6.62
C ARG A 470 -3.45 -1.02 -7.26
N ARG A 471 -4.10 -1.97 -6.57
CA ARG A 471 -4.52 -3.25 -7.14
C ARG A 471 -5.94 -3.60 -6.66
N GLY A 472 -6.93 -3.47 -7.54
CA GLY A 472 -8.34 -3.58 -7.19
C GLY A 472 -8.75 -2.56 -6.14
N ALA A 473 -9.25 -3.03 -5.00
CA ALA A 473 -9.60 -2.20 -3.85
C ALA A 473 -8.43 -1.94 -2.89
N TYR A 474 -7.25 -2.51 -3.13
CA TYR A 474 -6.10 -2.38 -2.25
C TYR A 474 -5.15 -1.30 -2.73
N PHE A 475 -4.65 -0.51 -1.79
CA PHE A 475 -3.71 0.57 -2.02
C PHE A 475 -2.50 0.42 -1.12
N ALA A 476 -1.33 0.84 -1.62
CA ALA A 476 -0.11 0.97 -0.85
C ALA A 476 0.52 2.33 -1.15
N ALA A 477 0.93 3.03 -0.12
CA ALA A 477 1.55 4.35 -0.22
C ALA A 477 3.00 4.29 0.20
N TYR A 478 3.85 5.03 -0.50
CA TYR A 478 5.29 5.04 -0.27
C TYR A 478 5.87 6.44 -0.36
N TYR A 479 6.98 6.61 0.33
CA TYR A 479 7.85 7.76 0.27
C TYR A 479 9.26 7.33 -0.10
N ARG A 480 9.98 8.17 -0.82
CA ARG A 480 11.41 8.02 -1.09
C ARG A 480 12.11 9.36 -0.95
N ALA A 481 13.20 9.38 -0.19
CA ALA A 481 13.98 10.59 0.05
C ALA A 481 14.61 11.14 -1.24
N THR A 482 14.76 12.45 -1.32
CA THR A 482 15.43 13.13 -2.44
C THR A 482 16.85 12.60 -2.63
N GLY A 483 17.24 12.39 -3.89
CA GLY A 483 18.56 11.85 -4.26
C GLY A 483 18.67 10.32 -4.20
N LYS A 484 17.66 9.63 -3.72
CA LYS A 484 17.56 8.18 -3.77
C LYS A 484 16.86 7.74 -5.06
N SER A 485 17.28 6.63 -5.66
CA SER A 485 16.75 6.16 -6.95
C SER A 485 16.56 4.65 -7.05
N SER A 486 17.09 3.88 -6.08
CA SER A 486 16.89 2.43 -6.08
C SER A 486 15.42 2.06 -5.83
N PRO A 487 14.91 0.99 -6.45
CA PRO A 487 13.63 0.40 -6.05
C PRO A 487 13.56 0.00 -4.58
N ASP A 488 14.70 -0.27 -3.96
CA ASP A 488 14.79 -0.65 -2.54
C ASP A 488 14.79 0.57 -1.60
N ASP A 489 14.85 1.80 -2.14
CA ASP A 489 14.87 3.05 -1.35
C ASP A 489 13.47 3.52 -0.91
N TRP A 490 12.40 2.83 -1.30
CA TRP A 490 11.05 3.19 -0.91
C TRP A 490 10.76 2.79 0.54
N VAL A 491 10.16 3.69 1.28
CA VAL A 491 9.60 3.47 2.61
C VAL A 491 8.09 3.29 2.48
N CYS A 492 7.55 2.17 2.96
CA CYS A 492 6.11 1.93 2.95
C CYS A 492 5.43 2.70 4.08
N LEU A 493 4.60 3.67 3.73
CA LEU A 493 3.84 4.50 4.66
C LEU A 493 2.62 3.77 5.22
N GLY A 494 2.10 2.80 4.47
CA GLY A 494 0.97 2.00 4.87
C GLY A 494 0.21 1.41 3.70
N VAL A 495 -0.77 0.61 4.05
CA VAL A 495 -1.67 -0.06 3.10
C VAL A 495 -3.12 0.09 3.57
N VAL A 496 -4.04 0.16 2.62
CA VAL A 496 -5.48 0.23 2.93
C VAL A 496 -6.29 -0.53 1.90
N ARG A 497 -7.39 -1.12 2.33
CA ARG A 497 -8.47 -1.59 1.46
C ARG A 497 -9.60 -0.57 1.48
N ASN A 498 -9.96 -0.03 0.32
CA ASN A 498 -11.06 0.91 0.17
C ASN A 498 -12.02 0.44 -0.95
N ASP A 499 -13.03 -0.30 -0.55
CA ASP A 499 -14.06 -0.83 -1.45
C ASP A 499 -15.05 0.25 -1.94
N SER A 500 -15.00 1.45 -1.36
CA SER A 500 -15.88 2.57 -1.74
C SER A 500 -15.33 3.36 -2.93
N LEU A 501 -14.08 3.13 -3.34
CA LEU A 501 -13.53 3.72 -4.55
C LEU A 501 -13.95 2.93 -5.79
N ASN A 502 -14.39 3.64 -6.82
CA ASN A 502 -14.77 3.08 -8.12
C ASN A 502 -13.57 2.42 -8.82
N SER A 503 -13.84 1.59 -9.85
CA SER A 503 -12.80 1.08 -10.74
C SER A 503 -12.03 2.21 -11.42
N LYS A 504 -12.73 3.27 -11.82
CA LYS A 504 -12.17 4.51 -12.34
C LYS A 504 -12.11 5.55 -11.21
N VAL A 505 -10.91 6.06 -10.95
CA VAL A 505 -10.65 7.11 -9.97
C VAL A 505 -9.97 8.31 -10.64
N TYR A 506 -10.02 9.45 -9.99
CA TYR A 506 -9.38 10.68 -10.45
C TYR A 506 -8.29 11.07 -9.49
N LEU A 507 -7.14 11.47 -10.02
CA LEU A 507 -5.99 11.83 -9.22
C LEU A 507 -5.92 13.36 -9.10
N ARG A 508 -5.55 13.82 -7.90
CA ARG A 508 -5.19 15.21 -7.65
C ARG A 508 -3.81 15.33 -7.02
N LEU A 509 -3.16 16.44 -7.31
CA LEU A 509 -1.99 16.94 -6.61
C LEU A 509 -2.39 18.26 -5.96
N ALA A 510 -2.21 18.40 -4.66
CA ALA A 510 -2.65 19.59 -3.94
C ALA A 510 -1.68 19.97 -2.82
N GLY A 511 -1.55 21.27 -2.62
CA GLY A 511 -0.91 21.84 -1.44
C GLY A 511 -1.90 22.70 -0.68
N LYS A 512 -1.88 22.63 0.62
CA LYS A 512 -2.79 23.39 1.49
C LYS A 512 -2.07 23.92 2.72
N ARG A 513 -2.68 24.93 3.28
CA ARG A 513 -2.36 25.47 4.58
C ARG A 513 -3.63 25.86 5.31
N TRP A 514 -3.66 25.63 6.61
CA TRP A 514 -4.70 26.13 7.51
C TRP A 514 -4.11 27.00 8.59
N ARG A 515 -4.96 27.74 9.28
CA ARG A 515 -4.56 28.51 10.45
C ARG A 515 -4.51 27.61 11.67
N GLN A 516 -3.50 27.79 12.47
CA GLN A 516 -3.42 27.19 13.79
C GLN A 516 -3.97 28.10 14.86
N GLU A 517 -4.53 27.53 15.89
CA GLU A 517 -4.86 28.23 17.12
C GLU A 517 -3.58 28.70 17.80
N ASP A 518 -3.63 29.90 18.40
CA ASP A 518 -2.55 30.37 19.26
C ASP A 518 -2.48 29.44 20.49
N PRO A 519 -1.34 28.77 20.75
CA PRO A 519 -1.23 27.85 21.88
C PRO A 519 -1.45 28.50 23.25
N ASN A 520 -1.31 29.83 23.34
CA ASN A 520 -1.56 30.60 24.55
C ASN A 520 -3.00 31.14 24.65
N ASN A 521 -3.73 31.17 23.54
CA ASN A 521 -5.11 31.62 23.46
C ASN A 521 -5.88 30.87 22.36
N PRO A 522 -6.48 29.72 22.66
CA PRO A 522 -7.17 28.89 21.66
C PRO A 522 -8.32 29.56 20.92
N SER A 523 -8.80 30.73 21.40
CA SER A 523 -9.80 31.52 20.69
C SER A 523 -9.20 32.44 19.60
N VAL A 524 -7.90 32.44 19.44
CA VAL A 524 -7.17 33.29 18.50
C VAL A 524 -6.43 32.44 17.51
N PHE A 525 -6.55 32.73 16.22
CA PHE A 525 -5.80 32.06 15.17
C PHE A 525 -4.58 32.87 14.75
N MET A 526 -3.46 32.18 14.57
CA MET A 526 -2.25 32.78 14.04
C MET A 526 -2.43 33.11 12.53
N PRO A 527 -1.76 34.14 12.03
CA PRO A 527 -1.76 34.44 10.60
C PRO A 527 -1.29 33.27 9.77
N VAL A 528 -1.90 33.05 8.59
CA VAL A 528 -1.39 32.11 7.59
C VAL A 528 -0.10 32.67 7.01
N ILE A 529 1.00 31.96 7.19
CA ILE A 529 2.31 32.31 6.67
C ILE A 529 2.43 31.79 5.23
N PRO A 530 3.14 32.47 4.32
CA PRO A 530 3.30 31.99 2.94
C PRO A 530 4.02 30.65 2.88
N ASN A 531 3.62 29.80 1.96
CA ASN A 531 4.34 28.59 1.61
C ASN A 531 4.26 28.33 0.12
N HIS A 532 5.22 27.60 -0.40
CA HIS A 532 5.31 27.24 -1.80
C HIS A 532 5.57 25.74 -1.93
N PHE A 533 4.75 25.07 -2.73
CA PHE A 533 4.90 23.66 -3.06
C PHE A 533 5.20 23.49 -4.55
N THR A 534 6.05 22.54 -4.87
CA THR A 534 6.35 22.19 -6.24
C THR A 534 6.17 20.69 -6.47
N PHE A 535 5.47 20.35 -7.55
CA PHE A 535 5.35 18.97 -8.06
C PHE A 535 6.11 18.84 -9.36
N LYS A 536 6.94 17.79 -9.50
CA LYS A 536 7.74 17.52 -10.70
C LYS A 536 7.74 16.03 -11.06
N ASN A 537 8.15 15.71 -12.27
CA ASN A 537 8.41 14.33 -12.72
C ASN A 537 7.24 13.38 -12.39
N PHE A 538 6.03 13.80 -12.73
CA PHE A 538 4.85 13.00 -12.48
C PHE A 538 4.73 11.85 -13.49
N THR A 539 4.48 10.65 -13.00
CA THR A 539 4.30 9.46 -13.84
C THR A 539 3.10 8.64 -13.42
N ILE A 540 2.44 8.02 -14.39
CA ILE A 540 1.46 6.95 -14.15
C ILE A 540 1.87 5.74 -14.98
N THR A 541 2.12 4.63 -14.29
CA THR A 541 2.26 3.30 -14.90
C THR A 541 0.97 2.53 -14.68
N ARG A 542 0.38 2.01 -15.76
CA ARG A 542 -0.80 1.12 -15.69
C ARG A 542 -0.38 -0.32 -15.80
N PHE A 543 -1.13 -1.20 -15.14
CA PHE A 543 -0.91 -2.64 -15.18
C PHE A 543 -2.13 -3.34 -15.79
N LEU A 544 -1.88 -4.46 -16.49
CA LEU A 544 -2.91 -5.31 -17.08
C LEU A 544 -3.54 -6.24 -16.04
#